data_077f641602c8d6fa24a3002c0e4b4146
#
_entry.id   077f641602c8d6fa24a3002c0e4b4146
#
_cell.length_a   1.000
_cell.length_b   1.000
_cell.length_c   1.000
_cell.angle_alpha   90.00
_cell.angle_beta   90.00
_cell.angle_gamma   90.00
#
_symmetry.space_group_name_H-M   'P 1'
#
loop_
_entity.id
_entity.type
_entity.pdbx_description
1 polymer ?
#
loop_
_entity_poly.entity_id
_entity_poly.type
_entity_poly.pdbx_seq_one_letter_code
_entity_poly.pdbx_strand_id
1 'polypeptide(L)'
;MTTDPVTSNPQLYSVLFENERVRVLEYLDHPGQESIPHDHPDSVMITLSDFERRLASGDRTVDVSMPAHTARWLGAQNHSGFNTGSTDTHCIFVELKEPPLVPRTGEATLGPTAS
;
A
#
# COMPACT_ATOMS: atom_id res chain seq x y z
N MET A 1 -4.55 -8.47 16.83
CA MET A 1 -3.41 -9.12 16.14
C MET A 1 -2.85 -8.15 15.11
N THR A 2 -1.56 -7.96 15.13
CA THR A 2 -0.97 -7.04 14.18
C THR A 2 -0.86 -7.66 12.80
N THR A 3 -1.18 -6.85 11.78
CA THR A 3 -1.06 -7.24 10.39
C THR A 3 -0.15 -6.25 9.66
N ASP A 4 0.89 -5.82 10.37
CA ASP A 4 1.89 -4.90 9.82
C ASP A 4 2.44 -5.45 8.50
N PRO A 5 2.54 -4.64 7.43
CA PRO A 5 2.99 -5.12 6.12
C PRO A 5 4.35 -5.80 6.14
N VAL A 6 5.30 -5.26 6.88
CA VAL A 6 6.66 -5.84 6.94
C VAL A 6 6.64 -7.18 7.66
N THR A 7 5.81 -7.33 8.68
CA THR A 7 5.68 -8.58 9.43
C THR A 7 4.94 -9.64 8.63
N SER A 8 3.85 -9.25 7.95
CA SER A 8 3.02 -10.20 7.22
C SER A 8 3.57 -10.54 5.83
N ASN A 9 4.30 -9.61 5.22
CA ASN A 9 4.80 -9.76 3.85
C ASN A 9 6.29 -9.36 3.77
N PRO A 10 7.17 -10.04 4.54
CA PRO A 10 8.57 -9.61 4.66
C PRO A 10 9.37 -9.73 3.36
N GLN A 11 8.92 -10.56 2.42
CA GLN A 11 9.60 -10.70 1.14
C GLN A 11 9.23 -9.61 0.15
N LEU A 12 8.15 -8.84 0.42
CA LEU A 12 7.68 -7.79 -0.47
C LEU A 12 7.95 -6.40 0.06
N TYR A 13 8.00 -6.23 1.39
CA TYR A 13 8.21 -4.94 2.05
C TYR A 13 9.53 -4.91 2.79
N SER A 14 10.24 -3.78 2.70
CA SER A 14 11.42 -3.54 3.51
C SER A 14 11.40 -2.13 4.07
N VAL A 15 12.00 -1.95 5.25
CA VAL A 15 12.07 -0.64 5.88
C VAL A 15 13.33 0.07 5.40
N LEU A 16 13.16 1.24 4.78
CA LEU A 16 14.28 2.05 4.30
C LEU A 16 14.73 3.06 5.35
N PHE A 17 13.79 3.58 6.12
CA PHE A 17 14.05 4.62 7.11
C PHE A 17 12.92 4.64 8.12
N GLU A 18 13.25 4.96 9.36
CA GLU A 18 12.22 5.08 10.39
C GLU A 18 12.71 6.02 11.48
N ASN A 19 11.81 6.89 11.95
CA ASN A 19 12.03 7.71 13.13
C ASN A 19 10.71 7.78 13.90
N GLU A 20 10.59 8.68 14.86
CA GLU A 20 9.38 8.77 15.70
C GLU A 20 8.17 9.33 14.96
N ARG A 21 8.34 9.90 13.76
CA ARG A 21 7.27 10.55 13.02
C ARG A 21 6.81 9.76 11.80
N VAL A 22 7.74 9.08 11.13
CA VAL A 22 7.43 8.36 9.89
C VAL A 22 8.17 7.04 9.84
N ARG A 23 7.63 6.12 9.03
CA ARG A 23 8.33 4.91 8.62
C ARG A 23 8.25 4.84 7.11
N VAL A 24 9.39 4.74 6.45
CA VAL A 24 9.46 4.69 4.99
C VAL A 24 9.70 3.26 4.55
N LEU A 25 8.77 2.72 3.78
CA LEU A 25 8.82 1.34 3.28
C LEU A 25 9.03 1.32 1.79
N GLU A 26 9.77 0.32 1.32
CA GLU A 26 9.83 -0.01 -0.10
C GLU A 26 9.02 -1.27 -0.34
N TYR A 27 8.21 -1.26 -1.38
CA TYR A 27 7.41 -2.41 -1.81
C TYR A 27 7.79 -2.79 -3.23
N LEU A 28 8.07 -4.06 -3.45
CA LEU A 28 8.39 -4.57 -4.78
C LEU A 28 7.77 -5.94 -4.98
N ASP A 29 6.98 -6.09 -6.03
CA ASP A 29 6.50 -7.40 -6.45
C ASP A 29 6.57 -7.52 -7.98
N HIS A 30 6.43 -8.76 -8.43
CA HIS A 30 6.45 -9.11 -9.85
C HIS A 30 5.06 -9.52 -10.30
N PRO A 31 4.78 -9.51 -11.63
CA PRO A 31 3.48 -9.98 -12.13
C PRO A 31 3.10 -11.34 -11.57
N GLY A 32 1.85 -11.45 -11.12
CA GLY A 32 1.32 -12.69 -10.56
C GLY A 32 1.55 -12.86 -9.06
N GLN A 33 2.37 -12.03 -8.43
CA GLN A 33 2.57 -12.11 -6.99
C GLN A 33 1.44 -11.42 -6.24
N GLU A 34 1.16 -11.93 -5.03
CA GLU A 34 0.13 -11.32 -4.21
C GLU A 34 0.62 -11.19 -2.76
N SER A 35 0.12 -10.17 -2.09
CA SER A 35 0.37 -9.97 -0.67
C SER A 35 -0.79 -10.56 0.12
N ILE A 36 -0.51 -10.97 1.36
CA ILE A 36 -1.58 -11.34 2.27
C ILE A 36 -2.12 -10.08 2.95
N PRO A 37 -3.33 -10.13 3.51
CA PRO A 37 -3.93 -8.94 4.12
C PRO A 37 -3.05 -8.28 5.16
N HIS A 38 -2.97 -6.96 5.13
CA HIS A 38 -2.15 -6.16 6.03
C HIS A 38 -2.75 -4.79 6.24
N ASP A 39 -2.34 -4.13 7.33
CA ASP A 39 -2.82 -2.80 7.67
C ASP A 39 -1.82 -1.75 7.24
N HIS A 40 -2.33 -0.67 6.66
CA HIS A 40 -1.55 0.54 6.42
C HIS A 40 -2.11 1.67 7.28
N PRO A 41 -1.25 2.47 7.93
CA PRO A 41 -1.68 3.77 8.48
C PRO A 41 -1.83 4.76 7.33
N ASP A 42 -2.23 5.98 7.65
CA ASP A 42 -2.20 7.06 6.65
C ASP A 42 -0.79 7.18 6.09
N SER A 43 -0.68 7.28 4.79
CA SER A 43 0.63 7.33 4.13
C SER A 43 0.57 8.08 2.81
N VAL A 44 1.76 8.48 2.36
CA VAL A 44 1.95 8.95 0.99
C VAL A 44 2.59 7.80 0.21
N MET A 45 1.93 7.40 -0.88
CA MET A 45 2.45 6.36 -1.77
C MET A 45 3.13 7.04 -2.96
N ILE A 46 4.35 6.65 -3.24
CA ILE A 46 5.12 7.17 -4.37
C ILE A 46 5.44 6.00 -5.29
N THR A 47 5.02 6.10 -6.56
CA THR A 47 5.24 5.04 -7.53
C THR A 47 6.59 5.21 -8.20
N LEU A 48 7.33 4.09 -8.37
CA LEU A 48 8.61 4.08 -9.07
C LEU A 48 8.53 3.30 -10.38
N SER A 49 7.38 2.69 -10.65
CA SER A 49 7.14 1.94 -11.89
C SER A 49 5.71 2.17 -12.35
N ASP A 50 5.46 1.93 -13.64
CA ASP A 50 4.09 1.80 -14.13
C ASP A 50 3.58 0.44 -13.68
N PHE A 51 2.34 0.36 -13.19
CA PHE A 51 1.83 -0.95 -12.75
C PHE A 51 0.31 -1.01 -12.79
N GLU A 52 -0.19 -2.24 -12.77
CA GLU A 52 -1.61 -2.54 -12.62
C GLU A 52 -1.75 -3.62 -11.58
N ARG A 53 -2.74 -3.46 -10.68
CA ARG A 53 -2.97 -4.45 -9.65
C ARG A 53 -4.39 -4.40 -9.15
N ARG A 54 -4.82 -5.47 -8.49
CA ARG A 54 -6.13 -5.53 -7.83
C ARG A 54 -5.92 -5.52 -6.34
N LEU A 55 -6.62 -4.64 -5.66
CA LEU A 55 -6.65 -4.60 -4.20
C LEU A 55 -7.95 -5.22 -3.72
N ALA A 56 -7.89 -5.88 -2.58
CA ALA A 56 -9.06 -6.53 -1.99
C ALA A 56 -9.12 -6.23 -0.49
N SER A 57 -10.33 -6.04 0.01
CA SER A 57 -10.59 -5.86 1.43
C SER A 57 -11.97 -6.43 1.72
N GLY A 58 -12.03 -7.60 2.37
CA GLY A 58 -13.29 -8.31 2.55
C GLY A 58 -13.91 -8.64 1.21
N ASP A 59 -15.16 -8.18 1.00
CA ASP A 59 -15.89 -8.40 -0.25
C ASP A 59 -15.61 -7.35 -1.32
N ARG A 60 -14.79 -6.36 -1.00
CA ARG A 60 -14.52 -5.24 -1.90
C ARG A 60 -13.25 -5.51 -2.68
N THR A 61 -13.29 -5.16 -3.98
CA THR A 61 -12.09 -5.18 -4.82
C THR A 61 -12.06 -3.90 -5.65
N VAL A 62 -10.85 -3.48 -6.00
CA VAL A 62 -10.67 -2.35 -6.92
C VAL A 62 -9.43 -2.63 -7.77
N ASP A 63 -9.54 -2.30 -9.06
CA ASP A 63 -8.40 -2.38 -9.96
C ASP A 63 -7.73 -1.01 -9.98
N VAL A 64 -6.40 -1.01 -9.82
CA VAL A 64 -5.60 0.20 -9.75
C VAL A 64 -4.57 0.15 -10.88
N SER A 65 -4.50 1.22 -11.64
CA SER A 65 -3.49 1.40 -12.69
C SER A 65 -2.80 2.73 -12.43
N MET A 66 -1.49 2.71 -12.29
CA MET A 66 -0.73 3.90 -11.91
C MET A 66 0.51 4.06 -12.80
N PRO A 67 0.80 5.29 -13.24
CA PRO A 67 2.07 5.56 -13.89
C PRO A 67 3.18 5.74 -12.86
N ALA A 68 4.42 5.56 -13.29
CA ALA A 68 5.59 5.81 -12.46
C ALA A 68 5.68 7.30 -12.07
N HIS A 69 6.43 7.56 -11.00
CA HIS A 69 6.77 8.91 -10.55
C HIS A 69 5.53 9.73 -10.17
N THR A 70 4.58 9.09 -9.53
CA THR A 70 3.33 9.71 -9.10
C THR A 70 3.19 9.53 -7.59
N ALA A 71 2.74 10.58 -6.90
CA ALA A 71 2.48 10.51 -5.47
C ALA A 71 0.97 10.57 -5.24
N ARG A 72 0.47 9.75 -4.32
CA ARG A 72 -0.95 9.70 -3.95
C ARG A 72 -1.08 9.47 -2.46
N TRP A 73 -2.18 9.93 -1.92
CA TRP A 73 -2.53 9.66 -0.53
C TRP A 73 -3.14 8.25 -0.43
N LEU A 74 -2.68 7.49 0.55
CA LEU A 74 -3.28 6.20 0.90
C LEU A 74 -3.78 6.31 2.33
N GLY A 75 -5.10 6.43 2.49
CA GLY A 75 -5.71 6.50 3.81
C GLY A 75 -5.56 5.18 4.55
N ALA A 76 -5.58 5.25 5.89
CA ALA A 76 -5.44 4.06 6.71
C ALA A 76 -6.46 2.99 6.29
N GLN A 77 -5.99 1.78 6.03
CA GLN A 77 -6.83 0.70 5.52
C GLN A 77 -6.18 -0.67 5.71
N ASN A 78 -7.01 -1.71 5.70
CA ASN A 78 -6.57 -3.10 5.62
C ASN A 78 -6.87 -3.59 4.23
N HIS A 79 -5.90 -4.17 3.56
CA HIS A 79 -6.10 -4.74 2.23
C HIS A 79 -5.03 -5.78 1.90
N SER A 80 -5.29 -6.50 0.81
CA SER A 80 -4.28 -7.31 0.13
C SER A 80 -4.22 -6.87 -1.32
N GLY A 81 -3.16 -7.24 -2.03
CA GLY A 81 -3.00 -6.86 -3.43
C GLY A 81 -2.48 -7.99 -4.27
N PHE A 82 -2.84 -7.97 -5.55
CA PHE A 82 -2.40 -8.94 -6.55
C PHE A 82 -1.95 -8.17 -7.79
N ASN A 83 -0.73 -8.43 -8.24
CA ASN A 83 -0.21 -7.79 -9.46
C ASN A 83 -0.85 -8.45 -10.69
N THR A 84 -1.81 -7.77 -11.28
CA THR A 84 -2.54 -8.25 -12.45
C THR A 84 -1.90 -7.83 -13.77
N GLY A 85 -0.86 -6.99 -13.71
CA GLY A 85 -0.23 -6.43 -14.89
C GLY A 85 0.91 -7.26 -15.42
N SER A 86 1.68 -6.65 -16.32
CA SER A 86 2.84 -7.27 -16.94
C SER A 86 4.15 -6.61 -16.48
N THR A 87 4.08 -5.66 -15.55
CA THR A 87 5.25 -4.97 -15.01
C THR A 87 5.29 -5.14 -13.50
N ASP A 88 6.47 -4.93 -12.91
CA ASP A 88 6.62 -4.94 -11.46
C ASP A 88 5.86 -3.78 -10.84
N THR A 89 5.31 -3.98 -9.64
CA THR A 89 4.87 -2.89 -8.79
C THR A 89 6.04 -2.51 -7.90
N HIS A 90 6.50 -1.26 -8.01
CA HIS A 90 7.59 -0.74 -7.19
C HIS A 90 7.17 0.59 -6.62
N CYS A 91 7.01 0.66 -5.31
CA CYS A 91 6.49 1.83 -4.62
C CYS A 91 7.26 2.12 -3.35
N ILE A 92 7.23 3.38 -2.96
CA ILE A 92 7.68 3.82 -1.64
C ILE A 92 6.44 4.29 -0.88
N PHE A 93 6.32 3.87 0.38
CA PHE A 93 5.26 4.33 1.28
C PHE A 93 5.90 5.14 2.39
N VAL A 94 5.48 6.39 2.54
CA VAL A 94 5.86 7.21 3.69
C VAL A 94 4.70 7.12 4.67
N GLU A 95 4.82 6.24 5.66
CA GLU A 95 3.79 5.98 6.64
C GLU A 95 3.89 6.99 7.79
N LEU A 96 2.76 7.59 8.15
CA LEU A 96 2.71 8.53 9.25
C LEU A 96 2.44 7.77 10.55
N LYS A 97 3.19 8.08 11.60
CA LYS A 97 3.03 7.39 12.89
C LYS A 97 1.99 8.01 13.79
N GLU A 98 1.54 9.22 13.48
CA GLU A 98 0.43 9.82 14.23
C GLU A 98 -0.89 9.16 13.82
N PRO A 99 -1.89 9.13 14.72
CA PRO A 99 -3.17 8.50 14.39
C PRO A 99 -3.84 9.18 13.20
N PRO A 100 -4.61 8.42 12.40
CA PRO A 100 -5.35 9.01 11.27
C PRO A 100 -6.32 10.08 11.74
N LEU A 101 -6.42 11.17 10.98
CA LEU A 101 -7.39 12.24 11.28
C LEU A 101 -8.82 11.75 11.11
N VAL A 102 -9.03 10.85 10.13
CA VAL A 102 -10.33 10.23 9.87
C VAL A 102 -10.23 8.77 10.28
N PRO A 103 -11.04 8.32 11.26
CA PRO A 103 -11.00 6.93 11.68
C PRO A 103 -11.30 5.99 10.51
N ARG A 104 -10.60 4.86 10.48
CA ARG A 104 -10.82 3.85 9.45
C ARG A 104 -12.20 3.25 9.61
N THR A 105 -12.97 3.20 8.51
CA THR A 105 -14.31 2.63 8.47
C THR A 105 -14.43 1.73 7.25
N GLY A 106 -15.55 1.01 7.16
CA GLY A 106 -15.85 0.18 5.99
C GLY A 106 -16.08 0.98 4.72
N GLU A 107 -16.39 2.28 4.84
CA GLU A 107 -16.59 3.16 3.69
C GLU A 107 -15.33 3.85 3.22
N ALA A 108 -14.19 3.65 3.91
CA ALA A 108 -12.95 4.28 3.48
C ALA A 108 -12.60 3.86 2.07
N THR A 109 -12.02 4.79 1.31
CA THR A 109 -11.57 4.51 -0.06
C THR A 109 -10.54 3.40 -0.04
N LEU A 110 -10.79 2.35 -0.83
CA LEU A 110 -9.82 1.26 -0.99
C LEU A 110 -8.79 1.68 -2.02
N GLY A 111 -7.52 1.58 -1.65
CA GLY A 111 -6.41 1.96 -2.51
C GLY A 111 -6.09 3.45 -2.43
N PRO A 112 -5.17 3.91 -3.31
CA PRO A 112 -4.77 5.32 -3.30
C PRO A 112 -5.89 6.22 -3.83
N THR A 113 -5.96 7.45 -3.30
CA THR A 113 -6.91 8.44 -3.78
C THR A 113 -6.35 9.15 -5.00
N ALA A 114 -7.20 9.94 -5.66
CA ALA A 114 -6.81 10.65 -6.88
C ALA A 114 -5.88 11.83 -6.61
N SER A 115 -5.75 12.24 -5.36
CA SER A 115 -4.87 13.36 -5.02
C SER A 115 -4.41 13.30 -3.58
#